data_f3bb223d8aaeaa2b55d9b2569f205b5c
#
_entry.id   f3bb223d8aaeaa2b55d9b2569f205b5c
#
_cell.length_a   1.000
_cell.length_b   1.000
_cell.length_c   1.000
_cell.angle_alpha   90.00
_cell.angle_beta   90.00
_cell.angle_gamma   90.00
#
_symmetry.space_group_name_H-M   'P 1'
#
loop_
_entity.id
_entity.type
_entity.pdbx_description
1 polymer ?
#
loop_
_entity_poly.entity_id
_entity_poly.type
_entity_poly.pdbx_seq_one_letter_code
_entity_poly.pdbx_strand_id
1 'polypeptide(L)'
;STLFANSKIAIMKKGNYFGTLSLGKDGKIYKSEYDISMVGGWNDSIGIIRQPELSGMSCGFEESVIDLHGKGSGGGFPQILQRYFAYIHHSGFCQGASICFEPNTWPPPDSLWWDFGDPSSGVANFSNDSTPEHIFNTPGIYTVKMIVRHVDMRYDTATLNLTIEPQPMPNLG
;
A
#
# COMPACT_ATOMS: atom_id res chain seq x y z
N SER A 1 -19.88 2.93 -4.06
CA SER A 1 -19.60 3.84 -5.19
C SER A 1 -19.70 5.33 -4.82
N THR A 2 -19.87 5.68 -3.55
CA THR A 2 -20.08 7.07 -3.08
C THR A 2 -18.86 7.67 -2.33
N LEU A 3 -17.81 6.90 -2.09
CA LEU A 3 -16.63 7.38 -1.34
C LEU A 3 -15.67 8.27 -2.15
N PHE A 4 -15.73 8.24 -3.46
CA PHE A 4 -14.86 9.06 -4.33
C PHE A 4 -15.44 10.43 -4.71
N ALA A 5 -16.71 10.69 -4.41
CA ALA A 5 -17.39 11.89 -4.91
C ALA A 5 -17.07 13.18 -4.12
N ASN A 6 -16.57 13.09 -2.88
CA ASN A 6 -16.42 14.24 -1.98
C ASN A 6 -14.99 14.68 -1.65
N SER A 7 -13.97 14.05 -2.22
CA SER A 7 -12.57 14.42 -1.99
C SER A 7 -11.87 14.87 -3.27
N LYS A 8 -12.49 15.75 -4.04
CA LYS A 8 -11.82 16.39 -5.16
C LYS A 8 -10.83 17.43 -4.65
N ILE A 9 -9.63 17.00 -4.30
CA ILE A 9 -8.49 17.91 -4.28
C ILE A 9 -8.01 18.02 -5.72
N ALA A 10 -7.95 19.25 -6.23
CA ALA A 10 -7.30 19.48 -7.49
C ALA A 10 -5.79 19.26 -7.32
N ILE A 11 -5.33 18.06 -7.63
CA ILE A 11 -3.92 17.70 -7.70
C ILE A 11 -3.26 18.32 -8.94
N MET A 12 -4.04 18.98 -9.78
CA MET A 12 -3.59 19.64 -10.99
C MET A 12 -3.71 21.16 -10.86
N LYS A 13 -2.67 21.87 -11.23
CA LYS A 13 -2.74 23.32 -11.45
C LYS A 13 -3.73 23.60 -12.57
N LYS A 14 -4.52 24.68 -12.41
CA LYS A 14 -5.43 25.15 -13.45
C LYS A 14 -4.57 25.70 -14.59
N GLY A 15 -4.50 24.98 -15.72
CA GLY A 15 -3.69 25.36 -16.88
C GLY A 15 -3.59 24.23 -17.91
N ASN A 16 -2.75 24.42 -18.89
CA ASN A 16 -2.51 23.46 -19.98
C ASN A 16 -1.53 22.36 -19.56
N TYR A 17 -1.79 21.71 -18.41
CA TYR A 17 -0.96 20.63 -17.89
C TYR A 17 -1.61 19.29 -18.18
N PHE A 18 -0.84 18.36 -18.70
CA PHE A 18 -1.17 16.95 -18.74
C PHE A 18 -0.23 16.20 -17.81
N GLY A 19 -0.72 15.15 -17.19
CA GLY A 19 0.10 14.34 -16.31
C GLY A 19 -0.50 12.97 -16.09
N THR A 20 0.30 12.07 -15.59
CA THR A 20 -0.14 10.74 -15.19
C THR A 20 0.13 10.49 -13.73
N LEU A 21 -0.71 9.68 -13.13
CA LEU A 21 -0.51 9.13 -11.81
C LEU A 21 -0.08 7.67 -11.95
N SER A 22 0.92 7.26 -11.20
CA SER A 22 1.38 5.88 -11.16
C SER A 22 1.60 5.46 -9.70
N LEU A 23 1.01 4.35 -9.32
CA LEU A 23 1.23 3.76 -8.00
C LEU A 23 2.61 3.08 -7.99
N GLY A 24 3.48 3.45 -7.06
CA GLY A 24 4.78 2.84 -6.84
C GLY A 24 4.70 1.56 -6.02
N LYS A 25 5.76 0.74 -6.09
CA LYS A 25 5.87 -0.50 -5.28
C LYS A 25 5.90 -0.25 -3.77
N ASP A 26 6.18 0.98 -3.38
CA ASP A 26 6.22 1.45 -1.99
C ASP A 26 4.85 1.99 -1.51
N GLY A 27 3.78 1.76 -2.28
CA GLY A 27 2.42 2.18 -1.94
C GLY A 27 2.13 3.66 -2.16
N LYS A 28 3.10 4.45 -2.61
CA LYS A 28 2.90 5.87 -2.90
C LYS A 28 2.46 6.08 -4.34
N ILE A 29 1.72 7.17 -4.58
CA ILE A 29 1.39 7.58 -5.94
C ILE A 29 2.35 8.66 -6.40
N TYR A 30 2.94 8.45 -7.57
CA TYR A 30 3.84 9.38 -8.24
C TYR A 30 3.08 10.13 -9.33
N LYS A 31 3.29 11.45 -9.39
CA LYS A 31 2.65 12.34 -10.35
C LYS A 31 3.69 12.90 -11.30
N SER A 32 3.53 12.66 -12.60
CA SER A 32 4.28 13.37 -13.64
C SER A 32 3.44 14.54 -14.18
N GLU A 33 4.10 15.58 -14.65
CA GLU A 33 3.45 16.71 -15.29
C GLU A 33 4.15 17.06 -16.61
N TYR A 34 3.34 17.54 -17.57
CA TYR A 34 3.79 18.09 -18.84
C TYR A 34 3.02 19.36 -19.11
N ASP A 35 3.72 20.48 -19.33
CA ASP A 35 3.11 21.75 -19.67
C ASP A 35 3.12 21.94 -21.19
N ILE A 36 1.94 21.85 -21.82
CA ILE A 36 1.79 21.99 -23.27
C ILE A 36 1.89 23.43 -23.76
N SER A 37 1.91 24.41 -22.86
CA SER A 37 2.05 25.83 -23.22
C SER A 37 3.50 26.22 -23.55
N MET A 38 4.45 25.39 -23.19
CA MET A 38 5.88 25.62 -23.41
C MET A 38 6.41 24.72 -24.54
N VAL A 39 7.21 25.31 -25.43
CA VAL A 39 7.99 24.53 -26.38
C VAL A 39 9.01 23.69 -25.62
N GLY A 40 8.82 22.39 -25.60
CA GLY A 40 9.63 21.47 -24.80
C GLY A 40 9.13 21.25 -23.38
N GLY A 41 7.88 21.55 -23.07
CA GLY A 41 7.15 21.59 -21.78
C GLY A 41 7.37 20.48 -20.76
N TRP A 42 8.61 20.07 -20.60
CA TRP A 42 9.04 19.01 -19.69
C TRP A 42 9.11 19.56 -18.27
N ASN A 43 8.35 18.96 -17.36
CA ASN A 43 8.63 19.14 -15.95
C ASN A 43 9.76 18.19 -15.58
N ASP A 44 10.83 18.70 -15.01
CA ASP A 44 12.02 17.97 -14.57
C ASP A 44 11.88 17.41 -13.15
N SER A 45 10.67 17.41 -12.62
CA SER A 45 10.39 16.92 -11.28
C SER A 45 9.13 16.05 -11.23
N ILE A 46 9.04 15.24 -10.20
CA ILE A 46 7.92 14.33 -9.92
C ILE A 46 7.33 14.68 -8.56
N GLY A 47 6.02 14.82 -8.49
CA GLY A 47 5.27 14.93 -7.24
C GLY A 47 4.96 13.56 -6.64
N ILE A 48 4.69 13.52 -5.33
CA ILE A 48 4.36 12.30 -4.58
C ILE A 48 3.11 12.51 -3.74
N ILE A 49 2.25 11.49 -3.70
CA ILE A 49 1.20 11.31 -2.68
C ILE A 49 1.69 10.20 -1.76
N ARG A 50 1.97 10.54 -0.50
CA ARG A 50 2.63 9.60 0.44
C ARG A 50 1.67 8.60 1.06
N GLN A 51 0.42 8.99 1.28
CA GLN A 51 -0.62 8.22 1.94
C GLN A 51 -1.91 8.28 1.11
N PRO A 52 -1.96 7.62 -0.06
CA PRO A 52 -3.06 7.75 -1.01
C PRO A 52 -4.40 7.22 -0.47
N GLU A 53 -4.38 6.42 0.58
CA GLU A 53 -5.54 5.91 1.30
C GLU A 53 -6.24 6.97 2.17
N LEU A 54 -5.55 8.06 2.52
CA LEU A 54 -6.11 9.15 3.30
C LEU A 54 -6.78 10.20 2.41
N SER A 55 -7.86 10.79 2.91
CA SER A 55 -8.60 11.80 2.18
C SER A 55 -8.06 13.21 2.42
N GLY A 56 -8.26 14.07 1.45
CA GLY A 56 -7.95 15.48 1.58
C GLY A 56 -6.46 15.76 1.69
N MET A 57 -6.09 16.80 2.45
CA MET A 57 -4.69 17.19 2.67
C MET A 57 -3.89 16.14 3.46
N SER A 58 -4.58 15.24 4.17
CA SER A 58 -3.93 14.17 4.92
C SER A 58 -3.25 13.13 4.03
N CYS A 59 -3.59 13.07 2.73
CA CYS A 59 -2.91 12.19 1.78
C CYS A 59 -1.43 12.54 1.56
N GLY A 60 -0.96 13.70 2.05
CA GLY A 60 0.44 14.11 1.99
C GLY A 60 0.93 14.31 0.56
N PHE A 61 0.15 15.07 -0.26
CA PHE A 61 0.60 15.43 -1.59
C PHE A 61 1.71 16.49 -1.53
N GLU A 62 2.83 16.21 -2.16
CA GLU A 62 3.98 17.10 -2.30
C GLU A 62 4.35 17.22 -3.78
N GLU A 63 4.50 18.46 -4.26
CA GLU A 63 4.99 18.73 -5.62
C GLU A 63 6.51 18.71 -5.67
N SER A 64 7.06 18.36 -6.84
CA SER A 64 8.49 18.53 -7.16
C SER A 64 9.46 17.90 -6.16
N VAL A 65 9.13 16.69 -5.66
CA VAL A 65 9.92 15.99 -4.64
C VAL A 65 11.13 15.29 -5.24
N ILE A 66 11.00 14.76 -6.46
CA ILE A 66 12.08 14.07 -7.15
C ILE A 66 12.55 14.92 -8.32
N ASP A 67 13.78 15.39 -8.23
CA ASP A 67 14.46 16.11 -9.32
C ASP A 67 14.96 15.12 -10.37
N LEU A 68 14.60 15.31 -11.61
CA LEU A 68 15.03 14.49 -12.76
C LEU A 68 16.30 15.05 -13.44
N HIS A 69 16.93 16.07 -12.85
CA HIS A 69 18.17 16.68 -13.34
C HIS A 69 18.07 17.12 -14.82
N GLY A 70 17.04 17.87 -15.13
CA GLY A 70 16.77 18.39 -16.47
C GLY A 70 16.28 17.35 -17.49
N LYS A 71 15.94 16.13 -17.02
CA LYS A 71 15.27 15.12 -17.85
C LYS A 71 13.78 15.21 -17.61
N GLY A 72 13.03 15.52 -18.63
CA GLY A 72 11.59 15.65 -18.52
C GLY A 72 10.88 14.31 -18.30
N SER A 73 9.81 14.31 -17.52
CA SER A 73 8.94 13.16 -17.30
C SER A 73 8.05 12.81 -18.51
N GLY A 74 8.18 13.54 -19.59
CA GLY A 74 7.67 13.19 -20.93
C GLY A 74 6.19 12.86 -21.05
N GLY A 75 5.33 13.48 -20.25
CA GLY A 75 3.87 13.28 -20.35
C GLY A 75 3.38 11.95 -19.76
N GLY A 76 4.22 11.19 -19.11
CA GLY A 76 3.83 9.96 -18.41
C GLY A 76 5.01 9.17 -17.90
N PHE A 77 4.76 8.39 -16.85
CA PHE A 77 5.68 7.34 -16.49
C PHE A 77 5.64 6.26 -17.57
N PRO A 78 6.78 5.64 -17.90
CA PRO A 78 6.69 4.38 -18.62
C PRO A 78 5.66 3.55 -17.84
N GLN A 79 4.69 3.00 -18.54
CA GLN A 79 3.73 2.06 -17.97
C GLN A 79 4.55 0.85 -17.48
N ILE A 80 5.23 1.04 -16.37
CA ILE A 80 5.63 -0.07 -15.54
C ILE A 80 4.29 -0.54 -15.00
N LEU A 81 3.64 -1.36 -15.78
CA LEU A 81 2.55 -2.18 -15.31
C LEU A 81 3.11 -2.76 -14.02
N GLN A 82 2.54 -2.37 -12.91
CA GLN A 82 2.78 -3.08 -11.66
C GLN A 82 2.22 -4.48 -11.91
N ARG A 83 3.07 -5.27 -12.54
CA ARG A 83 2.70 -6.62 -12.95
C ARG A 83 2.38 -7.48 -11.74
N TYR A 84 2.95 -7.06 -10.60
CA TYR A 84 2.89 -7.83 -9.37
C TYR A 84 2.92 -6.89 -8.18
N PHE A 85 1.97 -7.04 -7.28
CA PHE A 85 2.02 -6.43 -5.96
C PHE A 85 1.40 -7.39 -4.93
N ALA A 86 1.85 -7.29 -3.70
CA ALA A 86 1.30 -8.01 -2.58
C ALA A 86 1.25 -7.10 -1.34
N TYR A 87 0.08 -7.02 -0.72
CA TYR A 87 -0.15 -6.31 0.54
C TYR A 87 -0.98 -7.18 1.47
N ILE A 88 -0.88 -6.93 2.77
CA ILE A 88 -1.63 -7.62 3.81
C ILE A 88 -2.63 -6.63 4.40
N HIS A 89 -3.93 -7.00 4.36
CA HIS A 89 -4.97 -6.36 5.14
C HIS A 89 -5.29 -7.21 6.37
N HIS A 90 -5.76 -6.59 7.45
CA HIS A 90 -6.16 -7.28 8.67
C HIS A 90 -7.37 -6.61 9.33
N SER A 91 -8.14 -7.38 10.10
CA SER A 91 -9.43 -6.95 10.67
C SER A 91 -9.36 -6.44 12.11
N GLY A 92 -8.22 -6.43 12.78
CA GLY A 92 -8.15 -6.06 14.18
C GLY A 92 -6.74 -6.02 14.74
N PHE A 93 -6.64 -5.70 16.03
CA PHE A 93 -5.35 -5.54 16.71
C PHE A 93 -5.45 -5.85 18.23
N CYS A 94 -6.52 -6.49 18.71
CA CYS A 94 -6.72 -6.76 20.14
C CYS A 94 -6.16 -8.12 20.52
N GLN A 95 -5.49 -8.18 21.68
CA GLN A 95 -5.01 -9.41 22.31
C GLN A 95 -6.16 -10.41 22.49
N GLY A 96 -5.94 -11.66 22.16
CA GLY A 96 -6.89 -12.77 22.36
C GLY A 96 -8.09 -12.77 21.40
N ALA A 97 -8.22 -11.76 20.53
CA ALA A 97 -9.23 -11.75 19.48
C ALA A 97 -8.72 -12.46 18.22
N SER A 98 -9.63 -13.11 17.48
CA SER A 98 -9.30 -13.64 16.15
C SER A 98 -9.13 -12.48 15.18
N ILE A 99 -7.98 -12.43 14.51
CA ILE A 99 -7.65 -11.44 13.49
C ILE A 99 -7.66 -12.13 12.15
N CYS A 100 -8.52 -11.69 11.25
CA CYS A 100 -8.57 -12.17 9.87
C CYS A 100 -7.55 -11.40 9.02
N PHE A 101 -6.81 -12.12 8.19
CA PHE A 101 -5.84 -11.57 7.26
C PHE A 101 -6.31 -11.80 5.82
N GLU A 102 -6.26 -10.74 5.01
CA GLU A 102 -6.67 -10.77 3.62
C GLU A 102 -5.51 -10.37 2.71
N PRO A 103 -5.17 -11.18 1.70
CA PRO A 103 -4.18 -10.83 0.71
C PRO A 103 -4.77 -9.83 -0.29
N ASN A 104 -4.07 -8.74 -0.55
CA ASN A 104 -4.35 -7.87 -1.69
C ASN A 104 -3.19 -8.02 -2.68
N THR A 105 -3.43 -8.77 -3.74
CA THR A 105 -2.38 -9.15 -4.70
C THR A 105 -2.86 -8.97 -6.13
N TRP A 106 -1.93 -8.62 -7.00
CA TRP A 106 -2.16 -8.67 -8.44
C TRP A 106 -0.91 -9.20 -9.16
N PRO A 107 -1.06 -10.15 -10.10
CA PRO A 107 -2.27 -10.90 -10.40
C PRO A 107 -2.73 -11.78 -9.23
N PRO A 108 -3.91 -12.42 -9.32
CA PRO A 108 -4.35 -13.37 -8.28
C PRO A 108 -3.27 -14.42 -8.02
N PRO A 109 -3.11 -14.84 -6.76
CA PRO A 109 -2.08 -15.81 -6.39
C PRO A 109 -2.49 -17.22 -6.83
N ASP A 110 -1.49 -18.04 -7.18
CA ASP A 110 -1.65 -19.48 -7.31
C ASP A 110 -1.56 -20.16 -5.93
N SER A 111 -0.67 -19.67 -5.08
CA SER A 111 -0.46 -20.18 -3.72
C SER A 111 -0.02 -19.07 -2.77
N LEU A 112 -0.40 -19.22 -1.50
CA LEU A 112 -0.08 -18.32 -0.40
C LEU A 112 0.56 -19.08 0.74
N TRP A 113 1.50 -18.45 1.45
CA TRP A 113 2.09 -18.92 2.70
C TRP A 113 2.18 -17.74 3.66
N TRP A 114 1.69 -17.97 4.86
CA TRP A 114 1.67 -17.01 5.94
C TRP A 114 2.58 -17.44 7.07
N ASP A 115 3.29 -16.47 7.63
CA ASP A 115 4.01 -16.55 8.89
C ASP A 115 3.58 -15.36 9.74
N PHE A 116 2.89 -15.60 10.84
CA PHE A 116 2.34 -14.55 11.69
C PHE A 116 3.38 -13.89 12.59
N GLY A 117 4.61 -14.39 12.61
CA GLY A 117 5.67 -13.87 13.46
C GLY A 117 5.43 -14.11 14.95
N ASP A 118 4.61 -15.13 15.28
CA ASP A 118 4.25 -15.54 16.64
C ASP A 118 4.73 -16.96 16.93
N PRO A 119 6.02 -17.18 17.17
CA PRO A 119 6.57 -18.53 17.42
C PRO A 119 5.97 -19.20 18.66
N SER A 120 5.35 -18.42 19.56
CA SER A 120 4.70 -18.97 20.76
C SER A 120 3.44 -19.76 20.43
N SER A 121 2.80 -19.52 19.29
CA SER A 121 1.64 -20.27 18.80
C SER A 121 1.98 -21.60 18.13
N GLY A 122 3.27 -21.95 18.01
CA GLY A 122 3.73 -23.22 17.44
C GLY A 122 3.32 -23.40 15.99
N VAL A 123 2.59 -24.48 15.68
CA VAL A 123 2.14 -24.74 14.30
C VAL A 123 1.12 -23.72 13.79
N ALA A 124 0.37 -23.08 14.68
CA ALA A 124 -0.58 -22.05 14.32
C ALA A 124 0.08 -20.74 13.87
N ASN A 125 1.42 -20.60 14.03
CA ASN A 125 2.18 -19.50 13.47
C ASN A 125 2.17 -19.47 11.94
N PHE A 126 1.75 -20.52 11.28
CA PHE A 126 1.78 -20.66 9.82
C PHE A 126 0.42 -21.03 9.26
N SER A 127 0.10 -20.52 8.07
CA SER A 127 -1.07 -20.94 7.30
C SER A 127 -0.81 -20.91 5.79
N ASN A 128 -1.60 -21.71 5.06
CA ASN A 128 -1.66 -21.69 3.60
C ASN A 128 -3.05 -21.29 3.10
N ASP A 129 -3.94 -20.87 3.99
CA ASP A 129 -5.29 -20.47 3.64
C ASP A 129 -5.28 -19.14 2.86
N SER A 130 -6.30 -18.96 2.03
CA SER A 130 -6.45 -17.71 1.26
C SER A 130 -6.74 -16.49 2.14
N THR A 131 -7.48 -16.71 3.23
CA THR A 131 -7.86 -15.69 4.22
C THR A 131 -7.76 -16.28 5.61
N PRO A 132 -6.54 -16.43 6.15
CA PRO A 132 -6.36 -17.09 7.45
C PRO A 132 -6.77 -16.18 8.60
N GLU A 133 -7.07 -16.84 9.73
CA GLU A 133 -7.25 -16.19 11.01
C GLU A 133 -6.12 -16.57 11.98
N HIS A 134 -5.71 -15.61 12.82
CA HIS A 134 -4.74 -15.86 13.88
C HIS A 134 -5.10 -15.14 15.17
N ILE A 135 -4.75 -15.75 16.32
CA ILE A 135 -4.98 -15.19 17.65
C ILE A 135 -3.63 -14.95 18.33
N PHE A 136 -3.30 -13.68 18.57
CA PHE A 136 -2.13 -13.30 19.34
C PHE A 136 -2.49 -13.24 20.82
N ASN A 137 -1.89 -14.12 21.61
CA ASN A 137 -2.20 -14.25 23.05
C ASN A 137 -1.44 -13.26 23.93
N THR A 138 -0.43 -12.58 23.41
CA THR A 138 0.34 -11.56 24.13
C THR A 138 0.36 -10.26 23.36
N PRO A 139 0.30 -9.09 24.07
CA PRO A 139 0.50 -7.81 23.43
C PRO A 139 1.94 -7.68 22.92
N GLY A 140 2.12 -6.95 21.84
CA GLY A 140 3.45 -6.75 21.26
C GLY A 140 3.42 -6.37 19.80
N ILE A 141 4.60 -6.29 19.19
CA ILE A 141 4.74 -6.05 17.75
C ILE A 141 5.11 -7.37 17.10
N TYR A 142 4.31 -7.77 16.13
CA TYR A 142 4.49 -8.97 15.34
C TYR A 142 4.76 -8.62 13.89
N THR A 143 5.75 -9.26 13.28
CA THR A 143 6.03 -9.10 11.86
C THR A 143 5.36 -10.22 11.09
N VAL A 144 4.15 -9.94 10.60
CA VAL A 144 3.41 -10.86 9.75
C VAL A 144 4.02 -10.84 8.35
N LYS A 145 4.29 -12.00 7.80
CA LYS A 145 4.85 -12.19 6.46
C LYS A 145 3.93 -13.05 5.61
N MET A 146 3.68 -12.59 4.39
CA MET A 146 2.98 -13.36 3.37
C MET A 146 3.90 -13.57 2.17
N ILE A 147 4.04 -14.81 1.73
CA ILE A 147 4.70 -15.15 0.48
C ILE A 147 3.62 -15.55 -0.52
N VAL A 148 3.67 -14.93 -1.69
CA VAL A 148 2.73 -15.14 -2.80
C VAL A 148 3.47 -15.80 -3.93
N ARG A 149 2.95 -16.92 -4.45
CA ARG A 149 3.37 -17.46 -5.73
C ARG A 149 2.33 -17.12 -6.78
N HIS A 150 2.76 -16.53 -7.87
CA HIS A 150 1.92 -16.23 -9.02
C HIS A 150 1.93 -17.39 -10.03
N VAL A 151 0.95 -17.39 -10.93
CA VAL A 151 0.77 -18.45 -11.95
C VAL A 151 1.97 -18.62 -12.88
N ASP A 152 2.79 -17.60 -13.05
CA ASP A 152 4.03 -17.63 -13.85
C ASP A 152 5.28 -18.04 -13.05
N MET A 153 5.10 -18.69 -11.90
CA MET A 153 6.13 -19.17 -10.96
C MET A 153 6.96 -18.06 -10.29
N ARG A 154 6.56 -16.79 -10.39
CA ARG A 154 7.20 -15.69 -9.66
C ARG A 154 6.69 -15.63 -8.24
N TYR A 155 7.56 -15.13 -7.36
CA TYR A 155 7.26 -14.96 -5.94
C TYR A 155 7.31 -13.48 -5.59
N ASP A 156 6.31 -13.05 -4.80
CA ASP A 156 6.31 -11.77 -4.09
C ASP A 156 6.22 -12.03 -2.59
N THR A 157 6.69 -11.06 -1.81
CA THR A 157 6.64 -11.11 -0.37
C THR A 157 6.10 -9.79 0.17
N ALA A 158 5.07 -9.87 1.00
CA ALA A 158 4.58 -8.75 1.78
C ALA A 158 4.93 -8.95 3.26
N THR A 159 5.22 -7.87 3.95
CA THR A 159 5.42 -7.84 5.40
C THR A 159 4.59 -6.74 6.02
N LEU A 160 4.02 -7.02 7.19
CA LEU A 160 3.22 -6.10 7.99
C LEU A 160 3.72 -6.13 9.44
N ASN A 161 4.10 -4.99 9.99
CA ASN A 161 4.33 -4.86 11.42
C ASN A 161 3.00 -4.55 12.11
N LEU A 162 2.44 -5.53 12.80
CA LEU A 162 1.16 -5.45 13.49
C LEU A 162 1.41 -5.26 14.99
N THR A 163 0.88 -4.18 15.55
CA THR A 163 0.89 -3.95 17.00
C THR A 163 -0.38 -4.55 17.60
N ILE A 164 -0.22 -5.48 18.52
CA ILE A 164 -1.32 -6.07 19.30
C ILE A 164 -1.45 -5.33 20.62
N GLU A 165 -2.59 -4.70 20.80
CA GLU A 165 -2.92 -3.95 22.00
C GLU A 165 -3.44 -4.88 23.11
N PRO A 166 -3.11 -4.61 24.39
CA PRO A 166 -3.63 -5.39 25.50
C PRO A 166 -5.14 -5.26 25.60
N GLN A 167 -5.79 -6.31 26.09
CA GLN A 167 -7.21 -6.28 26.36
C GLN A 167 -7.52 -5.20 27.41
N PRO A 168 -8.51 -4.32 27.20
CA PRO A 168 -8.89 -3.32 28.22
C PRO A 168 -9.33 -4.04 29.49
N MET A 169 -8.75 -3.65 30.63
CA MET A 169 -9.21 -4.17 31.91
C MET A 169 -10.64 -3.67 32.17
N PRO A 170 -11.57 -4.56 32.58
CA PRO A 170 -12.88 -4.11 33.00
C PRO A 170 -12.71 -3.18 34.22
N ASN A 171 -13.25 -1.98 34.10
CA ASN A 171 -13.28 -1.04 35.22
C ASN A 171 -14.24 -1.63 36.26
N LEU A 172 -13.70 -2.25 37.28
CA LEU A 172 -14.45 -2.69 38.47
C LEU A 172 -14.75 -1.44 39.31
N GLY A 173 -15.85 -0.73 38.90
CA GLY A 173 -16.41 0.36 39.70
C GLY A 173 -16.99 -0.09 41.05
#